data_e28bb5a6e70438ae66c593cf87342813
#
_entry.id   e28bb5a6e70438ae66c593cf87342813
#
_cell.length_a   1.000
_cell.length_b   1.000
_cell.length_c   1.000
_cell.angle_alpha   90.00
_cell.angle_beta   90.00
_cell.angle_gamma   90.00
#
_symmetry.space_group_name_H-M   'P 1'
#
loop_
_entity.id
_entity.type
_entity.pdbx_description
1 polymer ?
#
loop_
_entity_poly.entity_id
_entity_poly.type
_entity_poly.pdbx_seq_one_letter_code
_entity_poly.pdbx_strand_id
1 'polypeptide(L)' 'MSEELALVLDIEIGNRDLDNPGIWFTVASLSGNALIVIPFKDCLDFIRKSQCYKLSDLKRKCCVINVEDGLVKFDRWFP' A
#
# COMPACT_ATOMS: atom_id res chain seq x y z
N MET A 1 -4.74 -8.57 -16.25
CA MET A 1 -4.49 -8.31 -14.83
C MET A 1 -3.46 -9.28 -14.31
N SER A 2 -2.42 -8.79 -13.66
CA SER A 2 -1.39 -9.65 -13.08
C SER A 2 -1.13 -9.28 -11.64
N GLU A 3 -0.90 -10.30 -10.83
CA GLU A 3 -0.51 -10.13 -9.43
C GLU A 3 0.99 -10.18 -9.32
N GLU A 4 1.55 -9.31 -8.49
CA GLU A 4 2.98 -9.27 -8.23
C GLU A 4 3.24 -9.11 -6.75
N LEU A 5 4.33 -9.68 -6.28
CA LEU A 5 4.81 -9.41 -4.93
C LEU A 5 5.52 -8.06 -4.94
N ALA A 6 5.26 -7.28 -3.91
CA ALA A 6 5.86 -5.97 -3.77
C ALA A 6 6.35 -5.75 -2.35
N LEU A 7 7.37 -4.92 -2.22
CA LEU A 7 7.93 -4.57 -0.92
C LEU A 7 7.57 -3.12 -0.61
N VAL A 8 7.04 -2.89 0.57
CA VAL A 8 6.73 -1.52 1.02
C VAL A 8 8.04 -0.82 1.38
N LEU A 9 8.34 0.27 0.68
CA LEU A 9 9.57 1.04 0.91
C LEU A 9 9.36 2.15 1.93
N ASP A 10 8.24 2.85 1.83
CA ASP A 10 7.96 3.97 2.69
C ASP A 10 6.45 4.11 2.85
N ILE A 11 6.01 4.58 4.00
CA ILE A 11 4.58 4.68 4.29
C ILE A 11 4.32 5.89 5.18
N GLU A 12 3.26 6.63 4.86
CA GLU A 12 2.87 7.82 5.61
C GLU A 12 1.36 7.90 5.71
N ILE A 13 0.89 8.64 6.71
CA ILE A 13 -0.52 8.91 6.91
C ILE A 13 -0.71 10.42 6.99
N GLY A 14 -1.78 10.92 6.41
CA GLY A 14 -2.07 12.34 6.48
C GLY A 14 -3.03 12.78 5.39
N ASN A 15 -2.89 14.04 5.01
CA ASN A 15 -3.74 14.67 4.00
C ASN A 15 -2.87 15.11 2.83
N ARG A 16 -2.42 14.13 2.08
CA ARG A 16 -1.56 14.35 0.93
C ARG A 16 -2.22 15.23 -0.13
N ASP A 17 -3.51 14.96 -0.34
CA ASP A 17 -4.34 15.72 -1.25
C ASP A 17 -5.39 16.36 -0.36
N LEU A 18 -5.42 17.67 -0.28
CA LEU A 18 -6.16 18.45 0.72
C LEU A 18 -7.56 17.93 1.03
N ASP A 19 -8.21 17.30 0.07
CA ASP A 19 -9.58 16.79 0.25
C ASP A 19 -9.65 15.28 0.46
N ASN A 20 -8.50 14.59 0.47
CA ASN A 20 -8.48 13.13 0.52
C ASN A 20 -7.44 12.62 1.51
N PRO A 21 -7.75 12.69 2.81
CA PRO A 21 -6.84 12.11 3.80
C PRO A 21 -6.76 10.60 3.67
N GLY A 22 -5.62 10.03 4.00
CA GLY A 22 -5.44 8.60 3.93
C GLY A 22 -4.02 8.17 4.23
N ILE A 23 -3.73 6.94 3.86
CA ILE A 23 -2.39 6.37 3.96
C ILE A 23 -1.86 6.25 2.54
N TRP A 24 -0.60 6.64 2.33
CA TRP A 24 0.04 6.40 1.05
C TRP A 24 1.39 5.74 1.27
N PHE A 25 1.77 4.90 0.34
CA PHE A 25 3.03 4.19 0.45
C PHE A 25 3.59 3.88 -0.93
N THR A 26 4.91 3.76 -0.99
CA THR A 26 5.62 3.39 -2.20
C THR A 26 5.97 1.91 -2.11
N VAL A 27 5.74 1.18 -3.19
CA VAL A 27 6.11 -0.22 -3.27
C VAL A 27 7.11 -0.43 -4.40
N ALA A 28 7.95 -1.44 -4.22
CA ALA A 28 8.88 -1.88 -5.26
C ALA A 28 8.50 -3.30 -5.68
N SER A 29 8.36 -3.50 -6.97
CA SER A 29 8.03 -4.81 -7.55
C SER A 29 8.86 -5.02 -8.80
N LEU A 30 8.66 -6.14 -9.46
CA LEU A 30 9.35 -6.43 -10.73
C LEU A 30 9.00 -5.41 -11.81
N SER A 31 7.80 -4.84 -11.76
CA SER A 31 7.36 -3.83 -12.72
C SER A 31 7.91 -2.43 -12.40
N GLY A 32 8.59 -2.26 -11.29
CA GLY A 32 9.14 -0.97 -10.86
C GLY A 32 8.48 -0.47 -9.59
N ASN A 33 8.72 0.81 -9.29
CA ASN A 33 8.17 1.44 -8.10
C ASN A 33 6.83 2.10 -8.42
N ALA A 34 5.91 2.08 -7.45
CA ALA A 34 4.61 2.69 -7.61
C ALA A 34 4.15 3.29 -6.28
N LEU A 35 3.33 4.33 -6.38
CA LEU A 35 2.70 4.94 -5.22
C LEU A 35 1.27 4.40 -5.09
N ILE A 36 0.90 3.94 -3.92
CA ILE A 36 -0.44 3.45 -3.64
C ILE A 36 -1.06 4.31 -2.55
N VAL A 37 -2.31 4.69 -2.74
CA VAL A 37 -3.06 5.50 -1.77
C VAL A 37 -4.24 4.69 -1.26
N ILE A 38 -4.38 4.61 0.05
CA ILE A 38 -5.51 3.96 0.72
C ILE A 38 -6.40 5.07 1.28
N PRO A 39 -7.63 5.23 0.79
CA PRO A 39 -8.51 6.27 1.30
C PRO A 39 -8.81 6.09 2.78
N PHE A 40 -9.11 7.17 3.46
CA PHE A 40 -9.35 7.15 4.90
C PHE A 40 -10.40 6.12 5.32
N LYS A 41 -11.46 5.97 4.55
CA LYS A 41 -12.52 5.02 4.85
C LYS A 41 -12.03 3.57 4.93
N ASP A 42 -10.94 3.26 4.25
CA ASP A 42 -10.41 1.90 4.19
C ASP A 42 -9.18 1.70 5.09
N CYS A 43 -8.73 2.76 5.76
CA CYS A 43 -7.49 2.69 6.54
C CYS A 43 -7.56 1.73 7.72
N LEU A 44 -8.69 1.70 8.43
CA LEU A 44 -8.84 0.79 9.57
C LEU A 44 -8.69 -0.66 9.15
N ASP A 45 -9.36 -1.02 8.08
CA ASP A 45 -9.31 -2.38 7.57
C ASP A 45 -7.92 -2.73 7.06
N PHE A 46 -7.30 -1.79 6.37
CA PHE A 46 -5.95 -1.95 5.85
C PHE A 46 -4.95 -2.23 6.97
N ILE A 47 -5.00 -1.43 8.03
CA ILE A 47 -4.09 -1.58 9.17
C ILE A 47 -4.38 -2.88 9.92
N ARG A 48 -5.66 -3.18 10.14
CA ARG A 48 -6.05 -4.40 10.86
C ARG A 48 -5.56 -5.65 10.16
N LYS A 49 -5.68 -5.70 8.84
CA LYS A 49 -5.26 -6.86 8.05
C LYS A 49 -3.75 -7.00 7.99
N SER A 50 -3.02 -5.93 8.22
CA SER A 50 -1.55 -5.98 8.21
C SER A 50 -0.99 -6.72 9.43
N GLN A 51 -1.77 -6.79 10.51
CA GLN A 51 -1.37 -7.41 11.77
C GLN A 51 -0.12 -6.73 12.37
N CYS A 52 0.09 -5.48 12.03
CA CYS A 52 1.21 -4.70 12.55
C CYS A 52 0.75 -3.79 13.68
N TYR A 53 1.65 -3.55 14.61
CA TYR A 53 1.35 -2.78 15.82
C TYR A 53 1.25 -1.28 15.53
N LYS A 54 2.11 -0.78 14.68
CA LYS A 54 2.15 0.63 14.32
C LYS A 54 2.51 0.78 12.86
N LEU A 55 2.26 1.97 12.31
CA LEU A 55 2.43 2.23 10.88
C LEU A 55 3.86 1.97 10.40
N SER A 56 4.86 2.34 11.20
CA SER A 56 6.25 2.14 10.79
C SER A 56 6.62 0.66 10.66
N ASP A 57 5.87 -0.25 11.26
CA ASP A 57 6.13 -1.68 11.13
C ASP A 57 5.75 -2.21 9.74
N LEU A 58 5.03 -1.41 8.96
CA LEU A 58 4.66 -1.79 7.60
C LEU A 58 5.79 -1.61 6.61
N LYS A 59 6.83 -0.86 6.97
CA LYS A 59 8.00 -0.72 6.10
C LYS A 59 8.67 -2.08 5.93
N ARG A 60 9.03 -2.39 4.69
CA ARG A 60 9.65 -3.65 4.31
C ARG A 60 8.74 -4.86 4.42
N LYS A 61 7.45 -4.64 4.66
CA LYS A 61 6.48 -5.72 4.64
C LYS A 61 6.13 -6.03 3.20
N CYS A 62 5.95 -7.31 2.90
CA CYS A 62 5.58 -7.73 1.56
C CYS A 62 4.07 -7.69 1.38
N CYS A 63 3.64 -7.32 0.20
CA CYS A 63 2.24 -7.32 -0.15
C CYS A 63 2.07 -7.84 -1.58
N VAL A 64 0.82 -8.10 -1.94
CA VAL A 64 0.46 -8.48 -3.30
C VAL A 64 -0.24 -7.30 -3.94
N ILE A 65 0.20 -6.93 -5.11
CA ILE A 65 -0.40 -5.84 -5.87
C ILE A 65 -0.96 -6.37 -7.18
N ASN A 66 -1.95 -5.66 -7.71
CA ASN A 66 -2.49 -5.94 -9.03
C ASN A 66 -2.01 -4.88 -9.99
N VAL A 67 -1.44 -5.31 -11.11
CA VAL A 67 -0.96 -4.41 -12.15
C VAL A 67 -1.79 -4.62 -13.40
N GLU A 68 -2.45 -3.56 -13.86
CA GLU A 68 -3.31 -3.62 -15.04
C GLU A 68 -3.25 -2.27 -15.77
N ASP A 69 -2.84 -2.32 -17.03
CA ASP A 69 -2.77 -1.13 -17.91
C ASP A 69 -2.00 0.04 -17.28
N GLY A 70 -0.91 -0.28 -16.59
CA GLY A 70 -0.09 0.74 -15.93
C GLY A 70 -0.61 1.21 -14.59
N LEU A 71 -1.77 0.71 -14.17
CA LEU A 71 -2.32 1.02 -12.85
C LEU A 71 -1.91 -0.05 -11.85
N VAL A 72 -1.50 0.40 -10.67
CA VAL A 72 -1.07 -0.49 -9.59
C VAL A 72 -2.02 -0.30 -8.42
N LYS A 73 -2.61 -1.40 -7.95
CA LYS A 73 -3.53 -1.38 -6.83
C LYS A 73 -3.09 -2.38 -5.77
N PHE A 74 -3.27 -2.01 -4.53
CA PHE A 74 -3.02 -2.91 -3.42
C PHE A 74 -4.10 -3.99 -3.39
N ASP A 75 -3.69 -5.24 -3.25
CA ASP A 75 -4.63 -6.35 -3.15
C ASP A 75 -4.71 -6.87 -1.71
N ARG A 76 -3.60 -7.37 -1.20
CA ARG A 76 -3.57 -7.94 0.17
C ARG A 76 -2.15 -7.99 0.70
N TRP A 77 -2.04 -8.15 2.01
CA TRP A 77 -0.75 -8.40 2.62
C TRP A 77 -0.31 -9.83 2.36
N PHE A 78 0.99 -9.99 2.17
CA PHE A 78 1.57 -11.33 1.99
C PHE A 78 1.91 -11.86 3.38
N PRO A 79 1.45 -13.07 3.71
CA PRO A 79 1.67 -13.65 5.04
C PRO A 79 3.11 -13.98 5.35
#